data_10ad13595ee283a6be6351b6e1ebbc3c
#
_entry.id   10ad13595ee283a6be6351b6e1ebbc3c
#
_cell.length_a   1.000
_cell.length_b   1.000
_cell.length_c   1.000
_cell.angle_alpha   90.00
_cell.angle_beta   90.00
_cell.angle_gamma   90.00
#
_symmetry.space_group_name_H-M   'P 1'
#
loop_
_entity.id
_entity.type
_entity.pdbx_description
1 polymer ?
#
loop_
_entity_poly.entity_id
_entity_poly.type
_entity_poly.pdbx_seq_one_letter_code
_entity_poly.pdbx_strand_id
1 'polypeptide(L)'
;AYVICICVQTFLAASFFASIRIAEETTGDILGFMKVLLPAYFLAVTMAGGAVTSASVCGFTLGAIGVIQAVVSGFLLPIMKLYMVLSLVGNLFREEMFSVMTEFLGKVVGWTVKTMFGIVVGFHLIQGLVLPQADAMKNAAVVRTIEAVPGIGAGAGAMSNLLMGSAVLIKNTAGAAAVAVLIFLASVPMVKLA
;
A
#
# COMPACT_ATOMS: atom_id res chain seq x y z
N ALA A 1 34.00 -8.78 -30.99
CA ALA A 1 33.76 -8.15 -29.67
C ALA A 1 32.54 -7.20 -29.70
N TYR A 2 32.44 -6.23 -30.65
CA TYR A 2 31.34 -5.25 -30.71
C TYR A 2 29.97 -5.88 -30.87
N VAL A 3 29.82 -6.85 -31.77
CA VAL A 3 28.52 -7.51 -32.03
C VAL A 3 28.00 -8.23 -30.75
N ILE A 4 28.89 -8.90 -30.05
CA ILE A 4 28.52 -9.58 -28.78
C ILE A 4 28.08 -8.57 -27.72
N CYS A 5 28.78 -7.44 -27.60
CA CYS A 5 28.44 -6.37 -26.65
C CYS A 5 27.04 -5.78 -26.95
N ILE A 6 26.77 -5.50 -28.24
CA ILE A 6 25.45 -4.99 -28.67
C ILE A 6 24.36 -6.03 -28.40
N CYS A 7 24.55 -7.30 -28.69
CA CYS A 7 23.60 -8.37 -28.42
C CYS A 7 23.29 -8.47 -26.93
N VAL A 8 24.30 -8.46 -26.06
CA VAL A 8 24.14 -8.52 -24.62
C VAL A 8 23.38 -7.29 -24.10
N GLN A 9 23.71 -6.10 -24.56
CA GLN A 9 23.01 -4.87 -24.18
C GLN A 9 21.56 -4.87 -24.63
N THR A 10 21.27 -5.35 -25.85
CA THR A 10 19.88 -5.45 -26.35
C THR A 10 19.06 -6.43 -25.52
N PHE A 11 19.65 -7.57 -25.14
CA PHE A 11 18.99 -8.55 -24.29
C PHE A 11 18.72 -8.01 -22.87
N LEU A 12 19.70 -7.33 -22.27
CA LEU A 12 19.53 -6.68 -20.97
C LEU A 12 18.46 -5.61 -21.00
N ALA A 13 18.43 -4.78 -22.06
CA ALA A 13 17.39 -3.77 -22.24
C ALA A 13 15.99 -4.40 -22.34
N ALA A 14 15.85 -5.44 -23.15
CA ALA A 14 14.57 -6.13 -23.33
C ALA A 14 14.07 -6.74 -22.01
N SER A 15 14.96 -7.42 -21.26
CA SER A 15 14.64 -7.99 -19.95
C SER A 15 14.25 -6.92 -18.94
N PHE A 16 14.94 -5.77 -18.93
CA PHE A 16 14.63 -4.68 -18.03
C PHE A 16 13.26 -4.04 -18.33
N PHE A 17 12.95 -3.77 -19.61
CA PHE A 17 11.65 -3.24 -19.98
C PHE A 17 10.52 -4.21 -19.70
N ALA A 18 10.73 -5.52 -19.89
CA ALA A 18 9.77 -6.54 -19.47
C ALA A 18 9.54 -6.53 -17.96
N SER A 19 10.61 -6.41 -17.17
CA SER A 19 10.52 -6.33 -15.70
C SER A 19 9.76 -5.07 -15.23
N ILE A 20 10.02 -3.92 -15.84
CA ILE A 20 9.26 -2.68 -15.53
C ILE A 20 7.78 -2.85 -15.85
N ARG A 21 7.45 -3.46 -16.99
CA ARG A 21 6.06 -3.71 -17.37
C ARG A 21 5.35 -4.61 -16.37
N ILE A 22 5.98 -5.68 -15.94
CA ILE A 22 5.46 -6.58 -14.90
C ILE A 22 5.25 -5.83 -13.58
N ALA A 23 6.19 -4.97 -13.19
CA ALA A 23 6.08 -4.15 -11.99
C ALA A 23 4.91 -3.14 -12.10
N GLU A 24 4.71 -2.53 -13.25
CA GLU A 24 3.62 -1.59 -13.53
C GLU A 24 2.25 -2.29 -13.44
N GLU A 25 2.09 -3.43 -14.10
CA GLU A 25 0.88 -4.26 -14.06
C GLU A 25 0.58 -4.71 -12.62
N THR A 26 1.56 -5.28 -11.93
CA THR A 26 1.39 -5.76 -10.54
C THR A 26 1.05 -4.63 -9.57
N THR A 27 1.69 -3.48 -9.70
CA THR A 27 1.38 -2.30 -8.87
C THR A 27 -0.05 -1.85 -9.13
N GLY A 28 -0.49 -1.82 -10.39
CA GLY A 28 -1.87 -1.52 -10.76
C GLY A 28 -2.88 -2.48 -10.14
N ASP A 29 -2.62 -3.77 -10.21
CA ASP A 29 -3.47 -4.83 -9.65
C ASP A 29 -3.58 -4.72 -8.12
N ILE A 30 -2.47 -4.54 -7.42
CA ILE A 30 -2.45 -4.36 -5.96
C ILE A 30 -3.23 -3.11 -5.56
N LEU A 31 -3.01 -1.99 -6.23
CA LEU A 31 -3.71 -0.74 -5.93
C LEU A 31 -5.19 -0.81 -6.28
N GLY A 32 -5.55 -1.48 -7.38
CA GLY A 32 -6.93 -1.75 -7.77
C GLY A 32 -7.65 -2.60 -6.73
N PHE A 33 -7.04 -3.70 -6.30
CA PHE A 33 -7.55 -4.55 -5.23
C PHE A 33 -7.76 -3.78 -3.92
N MET A 34 -6.77 -2.98 -3.50
CA MET A 34 -6.87 -2.18 -2.27
C MET A 34 -8.00 -1.15 -2.33
N LYS A 35 -8.22 -0.50 -3.46
CA LYS A 35 -9.33 0.47 -3.64
C LYS A 35 -10.71 -0.16 -3.47
N VAL A 36 -10.88 -1.42 -3.88
CA VAL A 36 -12.14 -2.15 -3.73
C VAL A 36 -12.30 -2.72 -2.32
N LEU A 37 -11.21 -3.25 -1.77
CA LEU A 37 -11.20 -3.88 -0.45
C LEU A 37 -11.44 -2.89 0.68
N LEU A 38 -10.78 -1.73 0.63
CA LEU A 38 -10.78 -0.77 1.74
C LEU A 38 -12.17 -0.30 2.16
N PRO A 39 -13.08 0.13 1.26
CA PRO A 39 -14.43 0.51 1.66
C PRO A 39 -15.19 -0.60 2.38
N ALA A 40 -15.10 -1.84 1.88
CA ALA A 40 -15.75 -3.00 2.48
C ALA A 40 -15.17 -3.33 3.86
N TYR A 41 -13.84 -3.30 3.99
CA TYR A 41 -13.15 -3.53 5.25
C TYR A 41 -13.51 -2.47 6.31
N PHE A 42 -13.48 -1.19 5.93
CA PHE A 42 -13.82 -0.10 6.85
C PHE A 42 -15.29 -0.08 7.24
N LEU A 43 -16.18 -0.55 6.38
CA LEU A 43 -17.58 -0.78 6.75
C LEU A 43 -17.68 -1.81 7.90
N ALA A 44 -16.98 -2.93 7.78
CA ALA A 44 -16.92 -3.93 8.84
C ALA A 44 -16.30 -3.38 10.15
N VAL A 45 -15.27 -2.55 10.05
CA VAL A 45 -14.66 -1.86 11.23
C VAL A 45 -15.66 -0.91 11.88
N THR A 46 -16.45 -0.17 11.09
CA THR A 46 -17.51 0.72 11.60
C THR A 46 -18.55 -0.04 12.38
N MET A 47 -19.00 -1.17 11.86
CA MET A 47 -19.97 -2.05 12.54
C MET A 47 -19.39 -2.69 13.81
N ALA A 48 -18.08 -2.87 13.90
CA ALA A 48 -17.37 -3.35 15.09
C ALA A 48 -17.17 -2.28 16.18
N GLY A 49 -17.80 -1.11 16.06
CA GLY A 49 -17.71 -0.02 17.04
C GLY A 49 -16.63 1.02 16.78
N GLY A 50 -15.91 0.92 15.66
CA GLY A 50 -14.84 1.86 15.25
C GLY A 50 -15.32 2.96 14.29
N ALA A 51 -16.52 3.51 14.47
CA ALA A 51 -17.15 4.39 13.48
C ALA A 51 -16.36 5.66 13.15
N VAL A 52 -15.76 6.33 14.12
CA VAL A 52 -14.99 7.57 13.90
C VAL A 52 -13.63 7.28 13.31
N THR A 53 -12.96 6.29 13.87
CA THR A 53 -11.67 5.81 13.40
C THR A 53 -11.77 5.30 11.97
N SER A 54 -12.81 4.50 11.64
CA SER A 54 -12.92 3.89 10.32
C SER A 54 -13.12 4.94 9.22
N ALA A 55 -13.95 5.95 9.41
CA ALA A 55 -14.19 6.99 8.40
C ALA A 55 -12.93 7.80 8.11
N SER A 56 -12.23 8.23 9.17
CA SER A 56 -10.99 9.01 9.03
C SER A 56 -9.88 8.20 8.40
N VAL A 57 -9.65 6.96 8.86
CA VAL A 57 -8.59 6.09 8.35
C VAL A 57 -8.87 5.67 6.91
N CYS A 58 -10.14 5.41 6.55
CA CYS A 58 -10.52 5.08 5.19
C CYS A 58 -10.14 6.21 4.22
N GLY A 59 -10.53 7.45 4.54
CA GLY A 59 -10.21 8.61 3.71
C GLY A 59 -8.70 8.82 3.55
N PHE A 60 -7.95 8.75 4.64
CA PHE A 60 -6.50 8.88 4.60
C PHE A 60 -5.82 7.73 3.85
N THR A 61 -6.26 6.51 4.04
CA THR A 61 -5.66 5.35 3.35
C THR A 61 -5.94 5.39 1.85
N LEU A 62 -7.15 5.74 1.43
CA LEU A 62 -7.47 5.95 0.01
C LEU A 62 -6.66 7.10 -0.58
N GLY A 63 -6.50 8.20 0.16
CA GLY A 63 -5.63 9.30 -0.24
C GLY A 63 -4.17 8.89 -0.39
N ALA A 64 -3.63 8.15 0.57
CA ALA A 64 -2.27 7.63 0.53
C ALA A 64 -2.05 6.69 -0.67
N ILE A 65 -3.00 5.79 -0.96
CA ILE A 65 -2.96 4.92 -2.14
C ILE A 65 -2.94 5.76 -3.43
N GLY A 66 -3.74 6.83 -3.51
CA GLY A 66 -3.74 7.73 -4.64
C GLY A 66 -2.39 8.43 -4.85
N VAL A 67 -1.78 8.93 -3.77
CA VAL A 67 -0.45 9.54 -3.80
C VAL A 67 0.62 8.53 -4.20
N ILE A 68 0.62 7.34 -3.61
CA ILE A 68 1.57 6.27 -3.96
C ILE A 68 1.45 5.92 -5.44
N GLN A 69 0.23 5.75 -5.94
CA GLN A 69 -0.01 5.49 -7.36
C GLN A 69 0.54 6.61 -8.25
N ALA A 70 0.27 7.87 -7.91
CA ALA A 70 0.75 9.01 -8.68
C ALA A 70 2.28 9.08 -8.70
N VAL A 71 2.94 8.84 -7.56
CA VAL A 71 4.41 8.86 -7.47
C VAL A 71 5.03 7.66 -8.19
N VAL A 72 4.50 6.46 -8.00
CA VAL A 72 5.06 5.25 -8.66
C VAL A 72 4.85 5.32 -10.16
N SER A 73 3.62 5.51 -10.63
CA SER A 73 3.32 5.46 -12.07
C SER A 73 3.71 6.74 -12.81
N GLY A 74 3.57 7.91 -12.16
CA GLY A 74 3.83 9.20 -12.81
C GLY A 74 5.29 9.67 -12.70
N PHE A 75 6.04 9.20 -11.72
CA PHE A 75 7.40 9.68 -11.46
C PHE A 75 8.43 8.55 -11.47
N LEU A 76 8.25 7.52 -10.64
CA LEU A 76 9.26 6.49 -10.42
C LEU A 76 9.50 5.63 -11.67
N LEU A 77 8.43 5.12 -12.28
CA LEU A 77 8.53 4.27 -13.47
C LEU A 77 9.11 5.00 -14.69
N PRO A 78 8.71 6.23 -15.03
CA PRO A 78 9.35 7.00 -16.10
C PRO A 78 10.83 7.27 -15.84
N ILE A 79 11.22 7.62 -14.61
CA ILE A 79 12.63 7.85 -14.25
C ILE A 79 13.43 6.56 -14.38
N MET A 80 12.90 5.42 -13.97
CA MET A 80 13.58 4.14 -14.13
C MET A 80 13.79 3.77 -15.61
N LYS A 81 12.81 4.04 -16.48
CA LYS A 81 12.95 3.87 -17.93
C LYS A 81 14.07 4.77 -18.48
N LEU A 82 14.10 6.04 -18.07
CA LEU A 82 15.14 6.99 -18.45
C LEU A 82 16.53 6.58 -17.92
N TYR A 83 16.62 6.16 -16.67
CA TYR A 83 17.85 5.64 -16.07
C TYR A 83 18.45 4.50 -16.89
N MET A 84 17.63 3.55 -17.32
CA MET A 84 18.11 2.42 -18.13
C MET A 84 18.63 2.87 -19.51
N VAL A 85 17.90 3.76 -20.18
CA VAL A 85 18.33 4.30 -21.47
C VAL A 85 19.67 5.03 -21.34
N LEU A 86 19.81 5.90 -20.35
CA LEU A 86 21.07 6.62 -20.10
C LEU A 86 22.21 5.68 -19.73
N SER A 87 21.95 4.64 -18.96
CA SER A 87 22.95 3.64 -18.60
C SER A 87 23.45 2.86 -19.82
N LEU A 88 22.54 2.50 -20.73
CA LEU A 88 22.91 1.82 -21.99
C LEU A 88 23.73 2.73 -22.90
N VAL A 89 23.30 3.98 -23.07
CA VAL A 89 24.01 4.98 -23.90
C VAL A 89 25.39 5.29 -23.30
N GLY A 90 25.47 5.49 -21.96
CA GLY A 90 26.74 5.74 -21.28
C GLY A 90 27.75 4.61 -21.46
N ASN A 91 27.29 3.36 -21.41
CA ASN A 91 28.17 2.21 -21.65
C ASN A 91 28.64 2.10 -23.11
N LEU A 92 27.85 2.59 -24.07
CA LEU A 92 28.17 2.53 -25.49
C LEU A 92 29.16 3.63 -25.87
N PHE A 93 28.96 4.85 -25.37
CA PHE A 93 29.74 6.04 -25.77
C PHE A 93 30.89 6.36 -24.82
N ARG A 94 30.98 5.73 -23.65
CA ARG A 94 32.01 5.95 -22.61
C ARG A 94 32.20 7.41 -22.19
N GLU A 95 31.16 8.23 -22.27
CA GLU A 95 31.23 9.61 -21.86
C GLU A 95 30.91 9.75 -20.35
N GLU A 96 31.77 10.44 -19.61
CA GLU A 96 31.64 10.67 -18.17
C GLU A 96 30.33 11.39 -17.81
N MET A 97 29.82 12.23 -18.69
CA MET A 97 28.59 12.99 -18.48
C MET A 97 27.36 12.10 -18.28
N PHE A 98 27.22 11.00 -19.03
CA PHE A 98 26.14 10.04 -18.86
C PHE A 98 26.23 9.26 -17.53
N SER A 99 27.44 9.00 -17.07
CA SER A 99 27.69 8.35 -15.77
C SER A 99 27.17 9.21 -14.60
N VAL A 100 27.48 10.51 -14.61
CA VAL A 100 27.02 11.46 -13.58
C VAL A 100 25.49 11.57 -13.56
N MET A 101 24.85 11.65 -14.74
CA MET A 101 23.39 11.70 -14.84
C MET A 101 22.73 10.40 -14.34
N THR A 102 23.30 9.26 -14.68
CA THR A 102 22.81 7.95 -14.22
C THR A 102 22.92 7.84 -12.70
N GLU A 103 24.05 8.24 -12.12
CA GLU A 103 24.24 8.26 -10.66
C GLU A 103 23.24 9.19 -9.97
N PHE A 104 23.02 10.37 -10.52
CA PHE A 104 22.02 11.32 -9.99
C PHE A 104 20.62 10.72 -10.00
N LEU A 105 20.17 10.14 -11.13
CA LEU A 105 18.86 9.50 -11.24
C LEU A 105 18.71 8.34 -10.24
N GLY A 106 19.74 7.52 -10.07
CA GLY A 106 19.76 6.44 -9.08
C GLY A 106 19.58 6.96 -7.64
N LYS A 107 20.24 8.08 -7.30
CA LYS A 107 20.07 8.74 -5.99
C LYS A 107 18.66 9.28 -5.81
N VAL A 108 18.08 9.92 -6.83
CA VAL A 108 16.71 10.45 -6.81
C VAL A 108 15.70 9.32 -6.59
N VAL A 109 15.80 8.23 -7.34
CA VAL A 109 14.93 7.05 -7.18
C VAL A 109 15.06 6.48 -5.76
N GLY A 110 16.28 6.24 -5.29
CA GLY A 110 16.53 5.70 -3.96
C GLY A 110 16.01 6.60 -2.84
N TRP A 111 16.18 7.91 -2.96
CA TRP A 111 15.66 8.90 -2.01
C TRP A 111 14.13 8.91 -2.00
N THR A 112 13.49 8.92 -3.18
CA THR A 112 12.02 8.91 -3.32
C THR A 112 11.41 7.68 -2.66
N VAL A 113 11.95 6.48 -2.93
CA VAL A 113 11.47 5.23 -2.35
C VAL A 113 11.62 5.24 -0.81
N LYS A 114 12.78 5.66 -0.29
CA LYS A 114 13.01 5.74 1.16
C LYS A 114 12.08 6.73 1.84
N THR A 115 11.87 7.89 1.23
CA THR A 115 10.98 8.93 1.77
C THR A 115 9.53 8.44 1.77
N MET A 116 9.05 7.86 0.68
CA MET A 116 7.70 7.27 0.61
C MET A 116 7.49 6.18 1.67
N PHE A 117 8.45 5.27 1.79
CA PHE A 117 8.38 4.21 2.79
C PHE A 117 8.35 4.79 4.21
N GLY A 118 9.20 5.77 4.50
CA GLY A 118 9.23 6.46 5.80
C GLY A 118 7.90 7.17 6.13
N ILE A 119 7.29 7.84 5.16
CA ILE A 119 5.97 8.49 5.33
C ILE A 119 4.88 7.45 5.61
N VAL A 120 4.83 6.37 4.82
CA VAL A 120 3.82 5.30 4.99
C VAL A 120 3.96 4.63 6.35
N VAL A 121 5.17 4.23 6.75
CA VAL A 121 5.42 3.59 8.04
C VAL A 121 5.15 4.55 9.20
N GLY A 122 5.65 5.78 9.12
CA GLY A 122 5.41 6.81 10.15
C GLY A 122 3.92 7.09 10.35
N PHE A 123 3.18 7.22 9.26
CA PHE A 123 1.74 7.42 9.31
C PHE A 123 1.00 6.21 9.91
N HIS A 124 1.41 4.98 9.55
CA HIS A 124 0.82 3.76 10.10
C HIS A 124 1.05 3.62 11.61
N LEU A 125 2.22 4.01 12.09
CA LEU A 125 2.51 4.05 13.53
C LEU A 125 1.63 5.06 14.27
N ILE A 126 1.45 6.26 13.72
CA ILE A 126 0.57 7.29 14.31
C ILE A 126 -0.88 6.78 14.38
N GLN A 127 -1.39 6.19 13.30
CA GLN A 127 -2.73 5.61 13.27
C GLN A 127 -2.90 4.51 14.32
N GLY A 128 -1.94 3.60 14.44
CA GLY A 128 -1.99 2.49 15.40
C GLY A 128 -1.98 2.92 16.87
N LEU A 129 -1.36 4.06 17.18
CA LEU A 129 -1.25 4.57 18.56
C LEU A 129 -2.42 5.48 18.96
N VAL A 130 -2.88 6.35 18.07
CA VAL A 130 -3.83 7.42 18.42
C VAL A 130 -5.29 6.98 18.27
N LEU A 131 -5.60 6.21 17.25
CA LEU A 131 -6.98 5.91 16.88
C LEU A 131 -7.72 4.95 17.82
N PRO A 132 -7.12 3.87 18.36
CA PRO A 132 -7.82 2.97 19.27
C PRO A 132 -8.30 3.66 20.56
N GLN A 133 -7.57 4.68 21.00
CA GLN A 133 -7.92 5.42 22.23
C GLN A 133 -9.18 6.28 22.04
N ALA A 134 -9.37 6.88 20.87
CA ALA A 134 -10.53 7.70 20.55
C ALA A 134 -11.83 6.87 20.52
N ASP A 135 -11.79 5.67 19.96
CA ASP A 135 -12.95 4.77 19.91
C ASP A 135 -13.27 4.14 21.27
N ALA A 136 -12.27 3.80 22.07
CA ALA A 136 -12.46 3.27 23.43
C ALA A 136 -13.21 4.27 24.32
N MET A 137 -12.89 5.54 24.24
CA MET A 137 -13.57 6.59 25.02
C MET A 137 -15.04 6.75 24.62
N LYS A 138 -15.35 6.68 23.31
CA LYS A 138 -16.74 6.79 22.83
C LYS A 138 -17.59 5.57 23.18
N ASN A 139 -17.04 4.38 22.98
CA ASN A 139 -17.74 3.14 23.29
C ASN A 139 -18.05 3.04 24.79
N ALA A 140 -17.12 3.44 25.66
CA ALA A 140 -17.36 3.49 27.11
C ALA A 140 -18.49 4.47 27.49
N ALA A 141 -18.60 5.62 26.81
CA ALA A 141 -19.67 6.58 27.04
C ALA A 141 -21.04 6.04 26.58
N VAL A 142 -21.10 5.39 25.42
CA VAL A 142 -22.35 4.80 24.88
C VAL A 142 -22.84 3.64 25.77
N VAL A 143 -21.95 2.74 26.17
CA VAL A 143 -22.28 1.60 27.03
C VAL A 143 -22.83 2.09 28.39
N ARG A 144 -22.17 3.07 29.01
CA ARG A 144 -22.65 3.65 30.28
C ARG A 144 -24.03 4.31 30.16
N THR A 145 -24.33 4.92 29.03
CA THR A 145 -25.63 5.56 28.80
C THR A 145 -26.73 4.51 28.63
N ILE A 146 -26.46 3.37 27.99
CA ILE A 146 -27.39 2.26 27.80
C ILE A 146 -27.64 1.52 29.15
N GLU A 147 -26.58 1.29 29.91
CA GLU A 147 -26.65 0.63 31.23
C GLU A 147 -27.38 1.47 32.27
N ALA A 148 -27.45 2.78 32.12
CA ALA A 148 -28.15 3.69 33.03
C ALA A 148 -29.68 3.60 32.90
N VAL A 149 -30.23 2.90 31.89
CA VAL A 149 -31.68 2.73 31.71
C VAL A 149 -32.17 1.49 32.45
N PRO A 150 -32.87 1.63 33.59
CA PRO A 150 -33.33 0.49 34.38
C PRO A 150 -34.38 -0.33 33.61
N GLY A 151 -34.13 -1.64 33.49
CA GLY A 151 -35.06 -2.61 32.90
C GLY A 151 -34.75 -3.03 31.47
N ILE A 152 -33.99 -2.26 30.70
CA ILE A 152 -33.63 -2.58 29.31
C ILE A 152 -32.13 -2.85 29.16
N GLY A 153 -31.32 -2.33 30.08
CA GLY A 153 -29.86 -2.31 29.97
C GLY A 153 -29.19 -3.69 29.83
N ALA A 154 -29.66 -4.69 30.55
CA ALA A 154 -29.04 -6.01 30.54
C ALA A 154 -29.25 -6.77 29.20
N GLY A 155 -30.46 -6.69 28.63
CA GLY A 155 -30.76 -7.33 27.35
C GLY A 155 -30.14 -6.60 26.17
N ALA A 156 -30.20 -5.27 26.15
CA ALA A 156 -29.59 -4.44 25.11
C ALA A 156 -28.06 -4.52 25.14
N GLY A 157 -27.43 -4.59 26.30
CA GLY A 157 -26.01 -4.79 26.48
C GLY A 157 -25.52 -6.14 25.93
N ALA A 158 -26.23 -7.23 26.24
CA ALA A 158 -25.90 -8.57 25.74
C ALA A 158 -26.01 -8.62 24.19
N MET A 159 -27.04 -8.03 23.61
CA MET A 159 -27.24 -7.98 22.16
C MET A 159 -26.17 -7.10 21.46
N SER A 160 -25.83 -5.98 22.06
CA SER A 160 -24.74 -5.12 21.58
C SER A 160 -23.39 -5.84 21.59
N ASN A 161 -23.08 -6.58 22.66
CA ASN A 161 -21.86 -7.36 22.76
C ASN A 161 -21.77 -8.51 21.72
N LEU A 162 -22.88 -9.17 21.44
CA LEU A 162 -22.96 -10.19 20.39
C LEU A 162 -22.74 -9.59 18.98
N LEU A 163 -23.36 -8.46 18.70
CA LEU A 163 -23.17 -7.73 17.43
C LEU A 163 -21.73 -7.25 17.26
N MET A 164 -21.15 -6.64 18.31
CA MET A 164 -19.73 -6.25 18.30
C MET A 164 -18.80 -7.46 18.12
N GLY A 165 -19.05 -8.55 18.83
CA GLY A 165 -18.24 -9.78 18.72
C GLY A 165 -18.26 -10.36 17.30
N SER A 166 -19.43 -10.46 16.68
CA SER A 166 -19.55 -10.93 15.28
C SER A 166 -18.88 -9.98 14.28
N ALA A 167 -19.01 -8.67 14.45
CA ALA A 167 -18.36 -7.68 13.60
C ALA A 167 -16.83 -7.71 13.73
N VAL A 168 -16.28 -7.95 14.93
CA VAL A 168 -14.84 -8.15 15.16
C VAL A 168 -14.34 -9.41 14.45
N LEU A 169 -15.11 -10.50 14.48
CA LEU A 169 -14.77 -11.73 13.73
C LEU A 169 -14.73 -11.46 12.21
N ILE A 170 -15.73 -10.78 11.66
CA ILE A 170 -15.78 -10.40 10.23
C ILE A 170 -14.57 -9.53 9.87
N LYS A 171 -14.26 -8.52 10.67
CA LYS A 171 -13.10 -7.65 10.47
C LYS A 171 -11.79 -8.45 10.44
N ASN A 172 -11.58 -9.34 11.39
CA ASN A 172 -10.34 -10.13 11.48
C ASN A 172 -10.22 -11.12 10.32
N THR A 173 -11.31 -11.79 9.95
CA THR A 173 -11.34 -12.72 8.81
C THR A 173 -11.11 -11.99 7.49
N ALA A 174 -11.77 -10.85 7.28
CA ALA A 174 -11.56 -10.02 6.09
C ALA A 174 -10.13 -9.49 6.00
N GLY A 175 -9.54 -9.07 7.13
CA GLY A 175 -8.14 -8.66 7.20
C GLY A 175 -7.17 -9.79 6.86
N ALA A 176 -7.36 -10.98 7.41
CA ALA A 176 -6.53 -12.14 7.11
C ALA A 176 -6.64 -12.56 5.63
N ALA A 177 -7.85 -12.59 5.07
CA ALA A 177 -8.08 -12.87 3.66
C ALA A 177 -7.40 -11.83 2.75
N ALA A 178 -7.48 -10.55 3.12
CA ALA A 178 -6.82 -9.46 2.39
C ALA A 178 -5.30 -9.64 2.33
N VAL A 179 -4.67 -9.97 3.47
CA VAL A 179 -3.22 -10.23 3.54
C VAL A 179 -2.85 -11.43 2.68
N ALA A 180 -3.63 -12.51 2.71
CA ALA A 180 -3.38 -13.68 1.87
C ALA A 180 -3.43 -13.36 0.37
N VAL A 181 -4.43 -12.57 -0.06
CA VAL A 181 -4.56 -12.12 -1.46
C VAL A 181 -3.40 -11.19 -1.85
N LEU A 182 -2.98 -10.27 -0.97
CA LEU A 182 -1.84 -9.38 -1.23
C LEU A 182 -0.53 -10.16 -1.38
N ILE A 183 -0.28 -11.16 -0.52
CA ILE A 183 0.88 -12.05 -0.64
C ILE A 183 0.84 -12.80 -1.97
N PHE A 184 -0.32 -13.31 -2.36
CA PHE A 184 -0.49 -13.98 -3.65
C PHE A 184 -0.20 -13.03 -4.82
N LEU A 185 -0.80 -11.84 -4.85
CA LEU A 185 -0.54 -10.83 -5.88
C LEU A 185 0.94 -10.42 -5.94
N ALA A 186 1.61 -10.26 -4.78
CA ALA A 186 3.02 -9.93 -4.71
C ALA A 186 3.93 -11.09 -5.16
N SER A 187 3.50 -12.35 -5.05
CA SER A 187 4.26 -13.51 -5.50
C SER A 187 4.27 -13.68 -7.03
N VAL A 188 3.23 -13.23 -7.72
CA VAL A 188 3.10 -13.34 -9.19
C VAL A 188 4.26 -12.72 -9.95
N PRO A 189 4.71 -11.47 -9.66
CA PRO A 189 5.86 -10.89 -10.35
C PRO A 189 7.16 -11.62 -10.04
N MET A 190 7.31 -12.16 -8.82
CA MET A 190 8.50 -12.93 -8.45
C MET A 190 8.65 -14.19 -9.32
N VAL A 191 7.54 -14.88 -9.57
CA VAL A 191 7.52 -16.08 -10.44
C VAL A 191 7.71 -15.71 -11.91
N LYS A 192 7.19 -14.55 -12.36
CA LYS A 192 7.38 -14.09 -13.76
C LYS A 192 8.81 -13.59 -14.05
N LEU A 193 9.55 -13.18 -13.02
CA LEU A 193 10.92 -12.68 -13.14
C LEU A 193 11.99 -13.74 -12.91
N ALA A 194 11.64 -14.89 -12.30
CA ALA A 194 12.50 -16.05 -12.13
C ALA A 194 12.55 -16.92 -13.37
#